data_e5f1d5e76d808978ab1c7eb3adb1da52
#
_entry.id   e5f1d5e76d808978ab1c7eb3adb1da52
#
_cell.length_a   1.000
_cell.length_b   1.000
_cell.length_c   1.000
_cell.angle_alpha   90.00
_cell.angle_beta   90.00
_cell.angle_gamma   90.00
#
_symmetry.space_group_name_H-M   'P 1'
#
loop_
_entity.id
_entity.type
_entity.pdbx_description
1 polymer ?
#
loop_
_entity_poly.entity_id
_entity_poly.type
_entity_poly.pdbx_seq_one_letter_code
_entity_poly.pdbx_strand_id
1 'polypeptide(L)'
;MKRFFLSTVTIFFVFSVSSQDLAKFKLYHPEENAKAGILKAVKEAKESGRHVLVEIGGNWCIWCARFNDFVNNDKSLDSLVSSNFVVYHLNYSKENKNDDLLVKYGFPQRFGFPVFLVLNQKGDLIHTQTSWYLEDGKKSYDKEKVTAFFNDWGKKALDPAQYKE
;
A
#
# COMPACT_ATOMS: atom_id res chain seq x y z
N MET A 1 -59.40 35.96 -2.42
CA MET A 1 -58.14 35.50 -3.03
C MET A 1 -57.28 34.81 -1.97
N LYS A 2 -57.29 33.46 -1.95
CA LYS A 2 -56.49 32.62 -1.02
C LYS A 2 -55.14 32.34 -1.70
N ARG A 3 -54.05 32.86 -1.14
CA ARG A 3 -52.68 32.56 -1.61
C ARG A 3 -52.21 31.26 -0.96
N PHE A 4 -52.03 30.19 -1.77
CA PHE A 4 -51.37 28.98 -1.35
C PHE A 4 -49.83 29.19 -1.40
N PHE A 5 -49.18 29.11 -0.23
CA PHE A 5 -47.75 29.04 -0.14
C PHE A 5 -47.31 27.58 -0.35
N LEU A 6 -46.69 27.30 -1.46
CA LEU A 6 -46.05 26.02 -1.72
C LEU A 6 -44.70 26.02 -1.03
N SER A 7 -44.58 25.31 0.10
CA SER A 7 -43.32 25.14 0.80
C SER A 7 -42.52 24.02 0.12
N THR A 8 -41.48 24.38 -0.59
CA THR A 8 -40.55 23.42 -1.21
C THR A 8 -39.60 22.88 -0.12
N VAL A 9 -39.83 21.64 0.31
CA VAL A 9 -38.93 20.92 1.20
C VAL A 9 -37.74 20.42 0.38
N THR A 10 -36.58 21.08 0.51
CA THR A 10 -35.34 20.64 -0.09
C THR A 10 -34.74 19.55 0.79
N ILE A 11 -34.87 18.30 0.34
CA ILE A 11 -34.24 17.14 1.00
C ILE A 11 -32.76 17.17 0.67
N PHE A 12 -31.93 17.56 1.63
CA PHE A 12 -30.49 17.37 1.57
C PHE A 12 -30.18 15.89 1.74
N PHE A 13 -29.85 15.20 0.67
CA PHE A 13 -29.19 13.90 0.75
C PHE A 13 -27.79 14.09 1.31
N VAL A 14 -27.63 13.87 2.60
CA VAL A 14 -26.31 13.72 3.22
C VAL A 14 -25.77 12.39 2.78
N PHE A 15 -24.90 12.37 1.78
CA PHE A 15 -24.07 11.22 1.49
C PHE A 15 -23.13 11.02 2.68
N SER A 16 -23.48 10.12 3.58
CA SER A 16 -22.58 9.58 4.58
C SER A 16 -21.45 8.87 3.82
N VAL A 17 -20.30 9.52 3.70
CA VAL A 17 -19.07 8.87 3.26
C VAL A 17 -18.81 7.76 4.27
N SER A 18 -18.99 6.52 3.84
CA SER A 18 -18.71 5.32 4.64
C SER A 18 -17.30 5.45 5.18
N SER A 19 -17.16 5.67 6.48
CA SER A 19 -15.87 5.56 7.15
C SER A 19 -15.44 4.12 6.96
N GLN A 20 -14.29 3.90 6.31
CA GLN A 20 -13.73 2.57 6.13
C GLN A 20 -13.72 1.86 7.48
N ASP A 21 -14.38 0.72 7.55
CA ASP A 21 -14.57 -0.01 8.81
C ASP A 21 -13.26 -0.74 9.17
N LEU A 22 -12.36 -0.04 9.89
CA LEU A 22 -11.10 -0.60 10.38
C LEU A 22 -11.30 -1.85 11.25
N ALA A 23 -12.49 -2.06 11.83
CA ALA A 23 -12.77 -3.25 12.61
C ALA A 23 -12.69 -4.54 11.76
N LYS A 24 -12.94 -4.44 10.45
CA LYS A 24 -12.85 -5.56 9.51
C LYS A 24 -11.49 -5.66 8.82
N PHE A 25 -10.64 -4.64 8.92
CA PHE A 25 -9.33 -4.65 8.29
C PHE A 25 -8.36 -5.53 9.10
N LYS A 26 -7.96 -6.67 8.54
CA LYS A 26 -7.13 -7.70 9.18
C LYS A 26 -6.06 -8.22 8.20
N LEU A 27 -5.26 -7.31 7.67
CA LEU A 27 -4.24 -7.62 6.67
C LEU A 27 -2.86 -7.92 7.31
N TYR A 28 -2.61 -7.33 8.49
CA TYR A 28 -1.35 -7.48 9.19
C TYR A 28 -1.47 -8.50 10.31
N HIS A 29 -0.44 -9.35 10.47
CA HIS A 29 -0.37 -10.48 11.40
C HIS A 29 0.73 -10.26 12.45
N PRO A 30 0.43 -9.65 13.61
CA PRO A 30 1.43 -9.37 14.64
C PRO A 30 2.07 -10.63 15.24
N GLU A 31 1.39 -11.78 15.14
CA GLU A 31 1.84 -13.09 15.62
C GLU A 31 2.85 -13.77 14.69
N GLU A 32 2.97 -13.32 13.44
CA GLU A 32 3.88 -13.93 12.47
C GLU A 32 5.36 -13.66 12.76
N ASN A 33 6.19 -14.63 12.37
CA ASN A 33 7.62 -14.41 12.25
C ASN A 33 7.93 -13.64 10.96
N ALA A 34 7.96 -12.31 11.07
CA ALA A 34 8.12 -11.43 9.92
C ALA A 34 9.44 -11.67 9.15
N LYS A 35 10.53 -12.08 9.84
CA LYS A 35 11.79 -12.44 9.19
C LYS A 35 11.62 -13.64 8.27
N ALA A 36 10.91 -14.67 8.74
CA ALA A 36 10.59 -15.85 7.91
C ALA A 36 9.65 -15.48 6.77
N GLY A 37 8.67 -14.62 6.99
CA GLY A 37 7.75 -14.12 5.97
C GLY A 37 8.46 -13.39 4.83
N ILE A 38 9.38 -12.47 5.16
CA ILE A 38 10.19 -11.76 4.16
C ILE A 38 11.08 -12.73 3.40
N LEU A 39 11.72 -13.70 4.06
CA LEU A 39 12.55 -14.71 3.38
C LEU A 39 11.74 -15.55 2.39
N LYS A 40 10.51 -15.92 2.76
CA LYS A 40 9.59 -16.63 1.85
C LYS A 40 9.22 -15.76 0.65
N ALA A 41 8.89 -14.47 0.86
CA ALA A 41 8.58 -13.54 -0.21
C ALA A 41 9.77 -13.33 -1.16
N VAL A 42 10.99 -13.22 -0.63
CA VAL A 42 12.24 -13.13 -1.43
C VAL A 42 12.46 -14.39 -2.26
N LYS A 43 12.23 -15.57 -1.68
CA LYS A 43 12.34 -16.85 -2.44
C LYS A 43 11.35 -16.87 -3.60
N GLU A 44 10.08 -16.52 -3.36
CA GLU A 44 9.05 -16.47 -4.40
C GLU A 44 9.38 -15.42 -5.47
N ALA A 45 9.87 -14.25 -5.06
CA ALA A 45 10.30 -13.19 -5.97
C ALA A 45 11.43 -13.66 -6.88
N LYS A 46 12.40 -14.41 -6.36
CA LYS A 46 13.50 -15.02 -7.14
C LYS A 46 12.99 -16.04 -8.15
N GLU A 47 12.06 -16.91 -7.75
CA GLU A 47 11.48 -17.95 -8.62
C GLU A 47 10.63 -17.36 -9.76
N SER A 48 9.95 -16.23 -9.49
CA SER A 48 9.05 -15.56 -10.45
C SER A 48 9.66 -14.38 -11.20
N GLY A 49 10.92 -14.04 -10.91
CA GLY A 49 11.60 -12.86 -11.51
C GLY A 49 11.02 -11.52 -11.07
N ARG A 50 10.21 -11.49 -10.00
CA ARG A 50 9.59 -10.26 -9.44
C ARG A 50 10.48 -9.63 -8.37
N HIS A 51 10.14 -8.42 -7.94
CA HIS A 51 10.66 -7.82 -6.71
C HIS A 51 9.73 -8.14 -5.52
N VAL A 52 10.16 -7.81 -4.29
CA VAL A 52 9.28 -7.85 -3.12
C VAL A 52 8.82 -6.44 -2.80
N LEU A 53 7.52 -6.23 -2.64
CA LEU A 53 6.94 -5.03 -2.07
C LEU A 53 6.57 -5.30 -0.61
N VAL A 54 7.34 -4.74 0.32
CA VAL A 54 7.02 -4.81 1.75
C VAL A 54 6.20 -3.59 2.13
N GLU A 55 4.95 -3.80 2.51
CA GLU A 55 4.07 -2.76 3.04
C GLU A 55 4.14 -2.77 4.56
N ILE A 56 4.72 -1.74 5.17
CA ILE A 56 4.84 -1.63 6.62
C ILE A 56 3.67 -0.81 7.15
N GLY A 57 2.94 -1.37 8.12
CA GLY A 57 1.79 -0.74 8.73
C GLY A 57 1.15 -1.59 9.81
N GLY A 58 -0.16 -1.48 9.98
CA GLY A 58 -0.90 -2.27 10.97
C GLY A 58 -2.40 -2.19 10.76
N ASN A 59 -3.14 -3.07 11.40
CA ASN A 59 -4.61 -3.10 11.32
C ASN A 59 -5.30 -1.85 11.91
N TRP A 60 -4.56 -1.01 12.62
CA TRP A 60 -4.98 0.30 13.15
C TRP A 60 -4.85 1.44 12.12
N CYS A 61 -4.16 1.20 11.00
CA CYS A 61 -3.74 2.22 10.05
C CYS A 61 -4.79 2.45 8.96
N ILE A 62 -5.53 3.55 9.04
CA ILE A 62 -6.57 3.89 8.05
C ILE A 62 -5.98 4.10 6.64
N TRP A 63 -4.78 4.67 6.52
CA TRP A 63 -4.14 4.87 5.23
C TRP A 63 -3.65 3.56 4.61
N CYS A 64 -3.27 2.57 5.45
CA CYS A 64 -2.95 1.22 4.96
C CYS A 64 -4.20 0.53 4.38
N ALA A 65 -5.34 0.64 5.08
CA ALA A 65 -6.60 0.12 4.59
C ALA A 65 -7.03 0.80 3.28
N ARG A 66 -6.90 2.13 3.20
CA ARG A 66 -7.19 2.88 1.97
C ARG A 66 -6.31 2.49 0.79
N PHE A 67 -5.01 2.26 1.03
CA PHE A 67 -4.10 1.82 -0.02
C PHE A 67 -4.47 0.45 -0.54
N ASN A 68 -4.71 -0.50 0.37
CA ASN A 68 -5.16 -1.84 0.02
C ASN A 68 -6.44 -1.81 -0.84
N ASP A 69 -7.45 -1.06 -0.41
CA ASP A 69 -8.70 -0.93 -1.16
C ASP A 69 -8.50 -0.23 -2.50
N PHE A 70 -7.67 0.81 -2.53
CA PHE A 70 -7.37 1.57 -3.74
C PHE A 70 -6.72 0.71 -4.82
N VAL A 71 -5.75 -0.13 -4.44
CA VAL A 71 -5.06 -1.02 -5.38
C VAL A 71 -5.97 -2.18 -5.79
N ASN A 72 -6.62 -2.87 -4.83
CA ASN A 72 -7.39 -4.08 -5.10
C ASN A 72 -8.70 -3.81 -5.85
N ASN A 73 -9.30 -2.63 -5.74
CA ASN A 73 -10.52 -2.26 -6.45
C ASN A 73 -10.24 -1.70 -7.87
N ASP A 74 -8.99 -1.42 -8.22
CA ASP A 74 -8.60 -1.02 -9.57
C ASP A 74 -7.87 -2.17 -10.28
N LYS A 75 -8.54 -2.81 -11.25
CA LYS A 75 -8.01 -3.97 -11.98
C LYS A 75 -6.65 -3.70 -12.64
N SER A 76 -6.37 -2.46 -13.04
CA SER A 76 -5.08 -2.12 -13.67
C SER A 76 -3.96 -2.05 -12.64
N LEU A 77 -4.21 -1.50 -11.45
CA LEU A 77 -3.24 -1.46 -10.36
C LEU A 77 -3.02 -2.85 -9.76
N ASP A 78 -4.09 -3.61 -9.52
CA ASP A 78 -4.00 -4.99 -9.03
C ASP A 78 -3.17 -5.87 -9.97
N SER A 79 -3.44 -5.80 -11.29
CA SER A 79 -2.63 -6.50 -12.29
C SER A 79 -1.18 -6.02 -12.32
N LEU A 80 -0.94 -4.71 -12.17
CA LEU A 80 0.39 -4.13 -12.21
C LEU A 80 1.21 -4.58 -10.98
N VAL A 81 0.63 -4.52 -9.78
CA VAL A 81 1.31 -4.96 -8.56
C VAL A 81 1.57 -6.47 -8.58
N SER A 82 0.58 -7.29 -8.92
CA SER A 82 0.71 -8.76 -8.93
C SER A 82 1.71 -9.27 -9.96
N SER A 83 1.85 -8.59 -11.11
CA SER A 83 2.82 -8.96 -12.14
C SER A 83 4.26 -8.53 -11.85
N ASN A 84 4.48 -7.54 -11.00
CA ASN A 84 5.80 -6.98 -10.71
C ASN A 84 6.35 -7.32 -9.33
N PHE A 85 5.46 -7.58 -8.36
CA PHE A 85 5.85 -7.74 -6.97
C PHE A 85 5.27 -9.00 -6.33
N VAL A 86 6.00 -9.52 -5.34
CA VAL A 86 5.48 -10.37 -4.27
C VAL A 86 5.24 -9.44 -3.10
N VAL A 87 3.97 -9.28 -2.69
CA VAL A 87 3.60 -8.37 -1.61
C VAL A 87 3.74 -9.08 -0.27
N TYR A 88 4.35 -8.40 0.72
CA TYR A 88 4.42 -8.83 2.11
C TYR A 88 4.00 -7.70 3.04
N HIS A 89 3.04 -7.95 3.92
CA HIS A 89 2.55 -6.99 4.89
C HIS A 89 3.31 -7.14 6.21
N LEU A 90 4.25 -6.22 6.47
CA LEU A 90 5.05 -6.20 7.69
C LEU A 90 4.31 -5.46 8.80
N ASN A 91 3.88 -6.18 9.83
CA ASN A 91 3.20 -5.59 10.96
C ASN A 91 4.08 -4.63 11.76
N TYR A 92 3.50 -3.47 12.10
CA TYR A 92 3.98 -2.54 13.11
C TYR A 92 2.81 -2.20 14.04
N SER A 93 2.82 -2.76 15.23
CA SER A 93 1.78 -2.53 16.23
C SER A 93 2.35 -2.52 17.64
N LYS A 94 1.49 -2.28 18.66
CA LYS A 94 1.90 -2.33 20.06
C LYS A 94 2.33 -3.75 20.48
N GLU A 95 1.71 -4.77 19.89
CA GLU A 95 1.97 -6.17 20.15
C GLU A 95 3.31 -6.63 19.57
N ASN A 96 3.65 -6.13 18.39
CA ASN A 96 4.90 -6.47 17.71
C ASN A 96 5.31 -5.34 16.75
N LYS A 97 6.42 -4.69 17.05
CA LYS A 97 6.97 -3.61 16.21
C LYS A 97 7.95 -4.09 15.16
N ASN A 98 8.44 -5.34 15.29
CA ASN A 98 9.48 -5.87 14.40
C ASN A 98 10.76 -5.00 14.33
N ASP A 99 11.19 -4.47 15.47
CA ASP A 99 12.25 -3.46 15.58
C ASP A 99 13.55 -3.87 14.88
N ASP A 100 13.97 -5.14 14.96
CA ASP A 100 15.16 -5.64 14.28
C ASP A 100 15.11 -5.48 12.77
N LEU A 101 13.93 -5.70 12.18
CA LEU A 101 13.72 -5.50 10.73
C LEU A 101 13.70 -4.03 10.37
N LEU A 102 13.13 -3.18 11.21
CA LEU A 102 13.13 -1.74 11.00
C LEU A 102 14.55 -1.17 11.05
N VAL A 103 15.38 -1.64 12.01
CA VAL A 103 16.81 -1.29 12.06
C VAL A 103 17.52 -1.74 10.78
N LYS A 104 17.32 -3.01 10.37
CA LYS A 104 17.93 -3.58 9.16
C LYS A 104 17.63 -2.73 7.91
N TYR A 105 16.42 -2.21 7.80
CA TYR A 105 15.99 -1.41 6.64
C TYR A 105 16.09 0.11 6.86
N GLY A 106 16.88 0.57 7.84
CA GLY A 106 17.19 1.97 8.04
C GLY A 106 16.06 2.81 8.59
N PHE A 107 15.25 2.23 9.50
CA PHE A 107 14.18 2.91 10.23
C PHE A 107 13.09 3.51 9.32
N PRO A 108 12.46 2.73 8.44
CA PRO A 108 11.47 3.25 7.48
C PRO A 108 10.24 3.85 8.15
N GLN A 109 9.88 3.43 9.38
CA GLN A 109 8.76 3.97 10.17
C GLN A 109 8.84 5.49 10.40
N ARG A 110 10.02 6.11 10.27
CA ARG A 110 10.18 7.57 10.35
C ARG A 110 9.40 8.35 9.28
N PHE A 111 8.99 7.67 8.21
CA PHE A 111 8.23 8.27 7.11
C PHE A 111 6.71 8.17 7.29
N GLY A 112 6.23 7.64 8.42
CA GLY A 112 4.80 7.38 8.65
C GLY A 112 4.33 6.05 8.05
N PHE A 113 3.00 5.84 7.99
CA PHE A 113 2.39 4.59 7.55
C PHE A 113 1.22 4.81 6.58
N PRO A 114 1.07 3.94 5.55
CA PRO A 114 2.02 2.90 5.20
C PRO A 114 3.34 3.48 4.69
N VAL A 115 4.42 2.72 4.88
CA VAL A 115 5.67 2.95 4.16
C VAL A 115 6.02 1.68 3.40
N PHE A 116 6.53 1.84 2.19
CA PHE A 116 6.81 0.73 1.29
C PHE A 116 8.31 0.55 1.12
N LEU A 117 8.76 -0.71 1.17
CA LEU A 117 10.12 -1.07 0.79
C LEU A 117 10.04 -1.93 -0.48
N VAL A 118 10.91 -1.65 -1.43
CA VAL A 118 11.13 -2.55 -2.56
C VAL A 118 12.43 -3.31 -2.32
N LEU A 119 12.35 -4.63 -2.32
CA LEU A 119 13.52 -5.50 -2.21
C LEU A 119 13.73 -6.21 -3.54
N ASN A 120 15.01 -6.38 -3.94
CA ASN A 120 15.36 -7.20 -5.07
C ASN A 120 15.23 -8.72 -4.76
N GLN A 121 15.51 -9.57 -5.73
CA GLN A 121 15.45 -11.03 -5.59
C GLN A 121 16.53 -11.63 -4.67
N LYS A 122 17.44 -10.80 -4.13
CA LYS A 122 18.41 -11.19 -3.10
C LYS A 122 17.96 -10.76 -1.70
N GLY A 123 16.88 -9.96 -1.61
CA GLY A 123 16.39 -9.36 -0.35
C GLY A 123 17.12 -8.07 0.03
N ASP A 124 17.89 -7.48 -0.89
CA ASP A 124 18.51 -6.18 -0.68
C ASP A 124 17.46 -5.07 -0.87
N LEU A 125 17.48 -4.07 -0.01
CA LEU A 125 16.64 -2.88 -0.13
C LEU A 125 17.13 -2.03 -1.32
N ILE A 126 16.24 -1.79 -2.30
CA ILE A 126 16.53 -0.98 -3.48
C ILE A 126 15.76 0.33 -3.49
N HIS A 127 14.65 0.43 -2.73
CA HIS A 127 13.89 1.66 -2.60
C HIS A 127 13.05 1.69 -1.33
N THR A 128 12.85 2.90 -0.78
CA THR A 128 11.88 3.19 0.29
C THR A 128 10.96 4.29 -0.19
N GLN A 129 9.64 4.00 -0.25
CA GLN A 129 8.60 4.93 -0.68
C GLN A 129 7.70 5.29 0.49
N THR A 130 7.60 6.57 0.82
CA THR A 130 6.56 7.05 1.73
C THR A 130 5.22 7.18 1.01
N SER A 131 4.14 6.76 1.68
CA SER A 131 2.78 6.86 1.13
C SER A 131 2.37 8.29 0.80
N TRP A 132 2.86 9.25 1.53
CA TRP A 132 2.50 10.66 1.36
C TRP A 132 2.72 11.17 -0.07
N TYR A 133 3.79 10.76 -0.74
CA TYR A 133 4.02 11.15 -2.14
C TYR A 133 3.04 10.49 -3.12
N LEU A 134 2.34 9.44 -2.70
CA LEU A 134 1.37 8.71 -3.52
C LEU A 134 -0.06 9.19 -3.30
N GLU A 135 -0.30 10.07 -2.31
CA GLU A 135 -1.63 10.55 -1.93
C GLU A 135 -2.18 11.59 -2.91
N ASP A 136 -3.51 11.67 -2.98
CA ASP A 136 -4.26 12.62 -3.82
C ASP A 136 -4.40 14.02 -3.17
N GLY A 137 -3.83 14.21 -1.98
CA GLY A 137 -3.97 15.43 -1.19
C GLY A 137 -5.33 15.59 -0.49
N LYS A 138 -6.17 14.54 -0.50
CA LYS A 138 -7.50 14.51 0.13
C LYS A 138 -7.60 13.33 1.10
N LYS A 139 -8.27 12.26 0.70
CA LYS A 139 -8.52 11.08 1.56
C LYS A 139 -8.20 9.75 0.85
N SER A 140 -7.48 9.77 -0.26
CA SER A 140 -7.16 8.61 -1.08
C SER A 140 -5.77 8.74 -1.71
N TYR A 141 -5.47 7.88 -2.64
CA TYR A 141 -4.24 7.84 -3.41
C TYR A 141 -4.47 8.34 -4.84
N ASP A 142 -3.41 8.86 -5.45
CA ASP A 142 -3.39 9.30 -6.84
C ASP A 142 -2.99 8.14 -7.75
N LYS A 143 -3.82 7.82 -8.73
CA LYS A 143 -3.60 6.68 -9.61
C LYS A 143 -2.35 6.80 -10.46
N GLU A 144 -2.04 7.99 -10.94
CA GLU A 144 -0.86 8.21 -11.79
C GLU A 144 0.41 8.03 -10.97
N LYS A 145 0.46 8.59 -9.74
CA LYS A 145 1.61 8.45 -8.85
C LYS A 145 1.84 6.98 -8.44
N VAL A 146 0.76 6.26 -8.09
CA VAL A 146 0.86 4.83 -7.71
C VAL A 146 1.29 3.99 -8.92
N THR A 147 0.76 4.27 -10.11
CA THR A 147 1.17 3.61 -11.35
C THR A 147 2.65 3.87 -11.66
N ALA A 148 3.10 5.12 -11.53
CA ALA A 148 4.50 5.48 -11.72
C ALA A 148 5.40 4.72 -10.73
N PHE A 149 5.06 4.73 -9.44
CA PHE A 149 5.81 3.98 -8.41
C PHE A 149 5.96 2.50 -8.77
N PHE A 150 4.87 1.82 -9.17
CA PHE A 150 4.94 0.41 -9.53
C PHE A 150 5.74 0.14 -10.81
N ASN A 151 5.69 1.05 -11.78
CA ASN A 151 6.48 0.93 -13.01
C ASN A 151 7.96 1.19 -12.75
N ASP A 152 8.30 2.25 -12.02
CA ASP A 152 9.69 2.68 -11.78
C ASP A 152 10.47 1.65 -10.96
N TRP A 153 9.77 0.85 -10.14
CA TRP A 153 10.38 -0.16 -9.27
C TRP A 153 9.93 -1.58 -9.61
N GLY A 154 9.21 -1.77 -10.72
CA GLY A 154 8.79 -3.07 -11.21
C GLY A 154 9.97 -3.93 -11.69
N LYS A 155 9.72 -5.21 -11.91
CA LYS A 155 10.75 -6.21 -12.25
C LYS A 155 11.61 -5.88 -13.48
N LYS A 156 11.07 -5.07 -14.42
CA LYS A 156 11.79 -4.68 -15.64
C LYS A 156 12.56 -3.35 -15.49
N ALA A 157 12.22 -2.54 -14.50
CA ALA A 157 12.78 -1.20 -14.35
C ALA A 157 14.30 -1.17 -14.14
N LEU A 158 14.86 -2.24 -13.58
CA LEU A 158 16.32 -2.38 -13.36
C LEU A 158 16.98 -3.37 -14.32
N ASP A 159 16.27 -3.81 -15.35
CA ASP A 159 16.82 -4.69 -16.38
C ASP A 159 17.66 -3.85 -17.36
N PRO A 160 19.00 -4.08 -17.45
CA PRO A 160 19.84 -3.34 -18.37
C PRO A 160 19.42 -3.47 -19.83
N ALA A 161 18.69 -4.51 -20.20
CA ALA A 161 18.20 -4.72 -21.58
C ALA A 161 17.18 -3.64 -22.00
N GLN A 162 16.50 -3.00 -21.02
CA GLN A 162 15.55 -1.91 -21.29
C GLN A 162 16.24 -0.59 -21.72
N TYR A 163 17.56 -0.46 -21.50
CA TYR A 163 18.35 0.77 -21.69
C TYR A 163 19.46 0.61 -22.75
N LYS A 164 19.44 -0.50 -23.50
CA LYS A 164 20.35 -0.69 -24.63
C LYS A 164 19.72 -0.07 -25.88
N GLU A 165 20.40 0.92 -26.45
CA GLU A 165 20.11 1.45 -27.79
C GLU A 165 20.49 0.45 -28.88
#